data_374f360b5c569ed165c7e314c3956931
#
_entry.id   374f360b5c569ed165c7e314c3956931
#
_cell.length_a   1.000
_cell.length_b   1.000
_cell.length_c   1.000
_cell.angle_alpha   90.00
_cell.angle_beta   90.00
_cell.angle_gamma   90.00
#
_symmetry.space_group_name_H-M   'P 1'
#
loop_
_entity.id
_entity.type
_entity.pdbx_description
1 polymer ?
#
loop_
_entity_poly.entity_id
_entity_poly.type
_entity_poly.pdbx_seq_one_letter_code
_entity_poly.pdbx_strand_id
1 'polypeptide(L)'
;MGFLDKITKAFTGEDTLSEENGVWNIISTNEELEAILLASNERTQVVFKHSPSCGVSYFALRHLNDPQLFENNEIDLHLIDVINQRSLSMDFAMRVGVRHESPQIFVVKDGEVKWHASHNSVNAKNVLEHI
;
A
#
# COMPACT_ATOMS: atom_id res chain seq x y z
N MET A 1 4.65 13.45 15.40
CA MET A 1 4.54 12.99 14.05
C MET A 1 3.46 11.94 13.92
N GLY A 2 2.46 12.26 13.15
CA GLY A 2 1.34 11.36 13.01
C GLY A 2 1.70 9.98 12.48
N PHE A 3 2.73 9.93 11.66
CA PHE A 3 3.19 8.66 11.11
C PHE A 3 3.68 7.70 12.18
N LEU A 4 4.51 8.20 13.09
CA LEU A 4 5.03 7.37 14.19
C LEU A 4 3.92 6.95 15.13
N ASP A 5 2.95 7.82 15.35
CA ASP A 5 1.80 7.50 16.20
C ASP A 5 0.98 6.38 15.58
N LYS A 6 0.81 6.39 14.27
CA LYS A 6 0.06 5.34 13.60
C LYS A 6 0.77 4.00 13.73
N ILE A 7 2.08 3.99 13.61
CA ILE A 7 2.85 2.76 13.76
C ILE A 7 2.70 2.23 15.17
N THR A 8 2.80 3.11 16.15
CA THR A 8 2.67 2.73 17.54
C THR A 8 1.32 2.11 17.82
N LYS A 9 0.26 2.68 17.25
CA LYS A 9 -1.08 2.14 17.43
C LYS A 9 -1.23 0.77 16.77
N ALA A 10 -0.58 0.56 15.65
CA ALA A 10 -0.65 -0.72 14.96
C ALA A 10 -0.05 -1.83 15.81
N PHE A 11 0.94 -1.52 16.63
CA PHE A 11 1.55 -2.51 17.50
C PHE A 11 0.60 -3.08 18.53
N THR A 12 -0.38 -2.32 18.94
CA THR A 12 -1.20 -2.71 20.07
C THR A 12 -2.03 -3.96 19.83
N GLY A 13 -2.26 -4.30 18.57
CA GLY A 13 -3.12 -5.45 18.30
C GLY A 13 -2.59 -6.43 17.29
N GLU A 14 -1.54 -6.08 16.58
CA GLU A 14 -1.10 -6.89 15.46
C GLU A 14 0.40 -6.86 15.34
N ASP A 15 1.07 -7.50 16.27
CA ASP A 15 2.52 -7.40 16.36
C ASP A 15 3.23 -7.88 15.10
N THR A 16 2.83 -9.04 14.59
CA THR A 16 3.46 -9.60 13.41
C THR A 16 3.29 -8.70 12.21
N LEU A 17 2.07 -8.22 12.03
CA LEU A 17 1.76 -7.34 10.92
C LEU A 17 2.53 -6.04 11.02
N SER A 18 2.63 -5.47 12.23
CA SER A 18 3.30 -4.19 12.40
C SER A 18 4.81 -4.29 12.20
N GLU A 19 5.41 -5.43 12.51
CA GLU A 19 6.84 -5.59 12.24
C GLU A 19 7.12 -5.55 10.75
N GLU A 20 6.29 -6.23 9.95
CA GLU A 20 6.47 -6.24 8.50
C GLU A 20 5.98 -4.97 7.86
N ASN A 21 5.07 -4.28 8.52
CA ASN A 21 4.48 -3.05 7.99
C ASN A 21 5.09 -1.79 8.58
N GLY A 22 6.27 -1.90 9.24
CA GLY A 22 6.91 -0.73 9.84
C GLY A 22 7.22 0.37 8.84
N VAL A 23 7.35 0.02 7.56
CA VAL A 23 7.63 0.98 6.50
C VAL A 23 6.37 1.42 5.77
N TRP A 24 5.23 0.77 6.01
CA TRP A 24 3.99 1.09 5.31
C TRP A 24 3.17 2.10 6.09
N ASN A 25 2.69 3.13 5.39
CA ASN A 25 1.69 4.04 5.95
C ASN A 25 0.35 3.36 5.85
N ILE A 26 -0.23 3.02 6.99
CA ILE A 26 -1.54 2.38 7.00
C ILE A 26 -2.59 3.47 6.89
N ILE A 27 -3.36 3.48 5.82
CA ILE A 27 -4.35 4.53 5.57
C ILE A 27 -5.76 4.05 5.91
N SER A 28 -6.55 4.98 6.41
CA SER A 28 -7.89 4.67 6.87
C SER A 28 -8.95 5.71 6.48
N THR A 29 -8.55 6.81 5.83
CA THR A 29 -9.50 7.87 5.49
C THR A 29 -9.38 8.29 4.03
N ASN A 30 -10.46 8.83 3.50
CA ASN A 30 -10.46 9.37 2.13
C ASN A 30 -9.53 10.57 2.01
N GLU A 31 -9.38 11.35 3.08
CA GLU A 31 -8.45 12.47 3.09
C GLU A 31 -7.03 11.99 2.86
N GLU A 32 -6.68 10.85 3.43
CA GLU A 32 -5.36 10.27 3.20
C GLU A 32 -5.20 9.79 1.76
N LEU A 33 -6.25 9.25 1.16
CA LEU A 33 -6.22 8.89 -0.26
C LEU A 33 -5.99 10.12 -1.14
N GLU A 34 -6.70 11.21 -0.84
CA GLU A 34 -6.51 12.45 -1.61
C GLU A 34 -5.09 12.95 -1.48
N ALA A 35 -4.53 12.87 -0.26
CA ALA A 35 -3.16 13.30 -0.04
C ALA A 35 -2.17 12.48 -0.85
N ILE A 36 -2.41 11.18 -0.97
CA ILE A 36 -1.56 10.30 -1.78
C ILE A 36 -1.60 10.72 -3.24
N LEU A 37 -2.80 10.94 -3.77
CA LEU A 37 -2.94 11.33 -5.17
C LEU A 37 -2.26 12.66 -5.43
N LEU A 38 -2.38 13.59 -4.50
CA LEU A 38 -1.74 14.88 -4.62
C LEU A 38 -0.22 14.77 -4.54
N ALA A 39 0.27 13.97 -3.59
CA ALA A 39 1.71 13.77 -3.42
C ALA A 39 2.34 13.09 -4.63
N SER A 40 1.56 12.31 -5.37
CA SER A 40 2.05 11.60 -6.54
C SER A 40 2.50 12.53 -7.66
N ASN A 41 2.15 13.81 -7.58
CA ASN A 41 2.65 14.80 -8.54
C ASN A 41 4.11 15.13 -8.31
N GLU A 42 4.67 14.79 -7.14
CA GLU A 42 6.06 15.11 -6.82
C GLU A 42 6.88 13.88 -6.47
N ARG A 43 6.25 12.83 -5.96
CA ARG A 43 6.94 11.60 -5.56
C ARG A 43 6.11 10.40 -5.95
N THR A 44 6.77 9.34 -6.38
CA THR A 44 6.06 8.09 -6.66
C THR A 44 5.40 7.56 -5.40
N GLN A 45 4.15 7.19 -5.52
CA GLN A 45 3.38 6.62 -4.42
C GLN A 45 3.06 5.18 -4.74
N VAL A 46 3.29 4.28 -3.78
CA VAL A 46 2.97 2.87 -3.93
C VAL A 46 1.85 2.56 -2.95
N VAL A 47 0.78 1.94 -3.44
CA VAL A 47 -0.37 1.58 -2.60
C VAL A 47 -0.57 0.07 -2.68
N PHE A 48 -0.55 -0.60 -1.53
CA PHE A 48 -0.74 -2.04 -1.43
C PHE A 48 -2.06 -2.34 -0.73
N LYS A 49 -2.95 -3.06 -1.41
CA LYS A 49 -4.19 -3.56 -0.82
C LYS A 49 -3.91 -4.93 -0.25
N HIS A 50 -4.10 -5.06 1.04
CA HIS A 50 -3.74 -6.25 1.80
C HIS A 50 -4.95 -6.81 2.53
N SER A 51 -5.13 -8.12 2.45
CA SER A 51 -6.15 -8.84 3.22
C SER A 51 -5.44 -9.66 4.29
N PRO A 52 -5.47 -9.21 5.55
CA PRO A 52 -4.68 -9.87 6.61
C PRO A 52 -5.04 -11.33 6.86
N SER A 53 -6.26 -11.73 6.51
CA SER A 53 -6.70 -13.10 6.77
C SER A 53 -6.56 -14.00 5.56
N CYS A 54 -5.97 -13.51 4.46
CA CYS A 54 -5.83 -14.27 3.23
C CYS A 54 -4.39 -14.70 3.04
N GLY A 55 -4.16 -16.00 2.83
CA GLY A 55 -2.82 -16.54 2.66
C GLY A 55 -2.10 -15.97 1.45
N VAL A 56 -2.81 -15.80 0.34
CA VAL A 56 -2.21 -15.23 -0.87
C VAL A 56 -1.72 -13.81 -0.61
N SER A 57 -2.50 -13.04 0.12
CA SER A 57 -2.11 -11.67 0.46
C SER A 57 -0.94 -11.64 1.43
N TYR A 58 -0.88 -12.60 2.32
CA TYR A 58 0.24 -12.73 3.26
C TYR A 58 1.54 -12.98 2.49
N PHE A 59 1.51 -13.89 1.52
CA PHE A 59 2.70 -14.14 0.70
C PHE A 59 3.08 -12.91 -0.11
N ALA A 60 2.09 -12.18 -0.62
CA ALA A 60 2.37 -10.93 -1.34
C ALA A 60 3.11 -9.95 -0.43
N LEU A 61 2.65 -9.80 0.80
CA LEU A 61 3.30 -8.93 1.77
C LEU A 61 4.77 -9.34 1.97
N ARG A 62 5.01 -10.64 2.08
CA ARG A 62 6.37 -11.15 2.22
C ARG A 62 7.21 -10.89 0.98
N HIS A 63 6.63 -11.04 -0.19
CA HIS A 63 7.34 -10.80 -1.44
C HIS A 63 7.64 -9.32 -1.69
N LEU A 64 6.97 -8.44 -0.96
CA LEU A 64 7.26 -7.01 -1.02
C LEU A 64 8.35 -6.59 -0.04
N ASN A 65 8.74 -7.49 0.86
CA ASN A 65 9.74 -7.21 1.88
C ASN A 65 11.14 -7.29 1.25
N ASP A 66 11.61 -6.18 0.74
CA ASP A 66 12.89 -6.08 0.05
C ASP A 66 13.53 -4.74 0.40
N PRO A 67 14.79 -4.75 0.87
CA PRO A 67 15.45 -3.50 1.22
C PRO A 67 15.50 -2.49 0.08
N GLN A 68 15.61 -2.94 -1.18
CA GLN A 68 15.63 -2.02 -2.31
C GLN A 68 14.33 -1.25 -2.44
N LEU A 69 13.23 -1.84 -1.99
CA LEU A 69 11.95 -1.15 -1.98
C LEU A 69 11.77 -0.37 -0.68
N PHE A 70 12.06 -1.01 0.45
CA PHE A 70 11.77 -0.44 1.76
C PHE A 70 12.69 0.71 2.13
N GLU A 71 13.92 0.71 1.63
CA GLU A 71 14.89 1.75 1.95
C GLU A 71 14.96 2.83 0.88
N ASN A 72 14.11 2.75 -0.13
CA ASN A 72 14.06 3.77 -1.18
C ASN A 72 13.36 5.01 -0.63
N ASN A 73 14.13 6.08 -0.39
CA ASN A 73 13.58 7.28 0.20
C ASN A 73 12.98 8.26 -0.81
N GLU A 74 12.86 7.83 -2.07
CA GLU A 74 12.24 8.66 -3.10
C GLU A 74 10.79 8.26 -3.36
N ILE A 75 10.30 7.24 -2.68
CA ILE A 75 8.92 6.78 -2.82
C ILE A 75 8.24 6.71 -1.47
N ASP A 76 6.93 6.71 -1.48
CA ASP A 76 6.13 6.53 -0.29
C ASP A 76 5.33 5.24 -0.42
N LEU A 77 5.28 4.46 0.66
CA LEU A 77 4.62 3.16 0.68
C LEU A 77 3.38 3.22 1.57
N HIS A 78 2.23 2.85 1.03
CA HIS A 78 0.95 2.91 1.73
C HIS A 78 0.24 1.57 1.67
N LEU A 79 -0.48 1.24 2.73
CA LEU A 79 -1.20 -0.02 2.83
C LEU A 79 -2.66 0.24 3.18
N ILE A 80 -3.57 -0.42 2.45
CA ILE A 80 -4.99 -0.42 2.76
C ILE A 80 -5.36 -1.82 3.22
N ASP A 81 -5.90 -1.94 4.43
CA ASP A 81 -6.44 -3.19 4.95
C ASP A 81 -7.83 -3.36 4.35
N VAL A 82 -7.97 -4.27 3.39
CA VAL A 82 -9.23 -4.39 2.65
C VAL A 82 -10.35 -5.01 3.47
N ILE A 83 -10.02 -5.61 4.61
CA ILE A 83 -11.05 -6.16 5.50
C ILE A 83 -11.63 -5.05 6.36
N ASN A 84 -10.77 -4.31 7.05
CA ASN A 84 -11.20 -3.25 7.96
C ASN A 84 -11.55 -1.97 7.25
N GLN A 85 -10.97 -1.73 6.06
CA GLN A 85 -11.19 -0.51 5.30
C GLN A 85 -11.75 -0.83 3.92
N ARG A 86 -12.79 -1.68 3.89
CA ARG A 86 -13.36 -2.12 2.63
C ARG A 86 -13.91 -0.95 1.81
N SER A 87 -14.63 -0.07 2.45
CA SER A 87 -15.22 1.07 1.77
C SER A 87 -14.14 1.95 1.14
N LEU A 88 -13.07 2.19 1.90
CA LEU A 88 -11.94 2.97 1.42
C LEU A 88 -11.29 2.30 0.22
N SER A 89 -11.12 0.97 0.29
CA SER A 89 -10.51 0.22 -0.78
C SER A 89 -11.33 0.28 -2.06
N MET A 90 -12.66 0.21 -1.94
CA MET A 90 -13.54 0.32 -3.09
C MET A 90 -13.57 1.74 -3.65
N ASP A 91 -13.54 2.74 -2.76
CA ASP A 91 -13.47 4.14 -3.20
C ASP A 91 -12.20 4.40 -3.99
N PHE A 92 -11.08 3.83 -3.55
CA PHE A 92 -9.83 3.98 -4.27
C PHE A 92 -9.92 3.36 -5.66
N ALA A 93 -10.51 2.17 -5.77
CA ALA A 93 -10.69 1.51 -7.07
C ALA A 93 -11.47 2.41 -8.02
N MET A 94 -12.57 2.98 -7.54
CA MET A 94 -13.38 3.88 -8.37
C MET A 94 -12.62 5.13 -8.73
N ARG A 95 -11.87 5.68 -7.79
CA ARG A 95 -11.15 6.94 -7.98
C ARG A 95 -10.07 6.81 -9.05
N VAL A 96 -9.34 5.68 -9.07
CA VAL A 96 -8.25 5.50 -10.02
C VAL A 96 -8.66 4.72 -11.27
N GLY A 97 -9.89 4.21 -11.30
CA GLY A 97 -10.39 3.51 -12.46
C GLY A 97 -9.79 2.14 -12.67
N VAL A 98 -9.39 1.47 -11.59
CA VAL A 98 -8.83 0.13 -11.65
C VAL A 98 -9.70 -0.81 -10.82
N ARG A 99 -10.09 -1.93 -11.43
CA ARG A 99 -10.94 -2.92 -10.77
C ARG A 99 -10.31 -3.39 -9.46
N HIS A 100 -11.13 -3.45 -8.43
CA HIS A 100 -10.69 -3.91 -7.13
C HIS A 100 -10.31 -5.38 -7.15
N GLU A 101 -9.12 -5.68 -6.65
CA GLU A 101 -8.66 -7.05 -6.38
C GLU A 101 -7.83 -7.01 -5.11
N SER A 102 -7.53 -8.18 -4.55
CA SER A 102 -6.72 -8.28 -3.34
C SER A 102 -6.04 -9.64 -3.31
N PRO A 103 -4.72 -9.71 -3.10
CA PRO A 103 -3.80 -8.58 -2.93
C PRO A 103 -3.62 -7.82 -4.25
N GLN A 104 -3.39 -6.52 -4.15
CA GLN A 104 -3.23 -5.69 -5.33
C GLN A 104 -2.29 -4.55 -4.99
N ILE A 105 -1.41 -4.20 -5.94
CA ILE A 105 -0.45 -3.13 -5.73
C ILE A 105 -0.52 -2.14 -6.89
N PHE A 106 -0.30 -0.87 -6.55
CA PHE A 106 -0.40 0.23 -7.51
C PHE A 106 0.83 1.10 -7.43
N VAL A 107 1.32 1.54 -8.58
CA VAL A 107 2.32 2.60 -8.66
C VAL A 107 1.62 3.82 -9.20
N VAL A 108 1.59 4.89 -8.41
CA VAL A 108 0.84 6.11 -8.72
C VAL A 108 1.82 7.26 -8.92
N LYS A 109 1.70 7.92 -10.07
CA LYS A 109 2.50 9.10 -10.42
C LYS A 109 1.61 10.08 -11.16
N ASP A 110 1.85 11.38 -10.92
CA ASP A 110 1.13 12.43 -11.65
C ASP A 110 -0.38 12.27 -11.54
N GLY A 111 -0.84 11.86 -10.38
CA GLY A 111 -2.26 11.76 -10.08
C GLY A 111 -2.95 10.55 -10.66
N GLU A 112 -2.23 9.61 -11.25
CA GLU A 112 -2.86 8.45 -11.87
C GLU A 112 -2.04 7.17 -11.66
N VAL A 113 -2.71 6.03 -11.81
CA VAL A 113 -2.06 4.73 -11.70
C VAL A 113 -1.29 4.48 -12.99
N LYS A 114 0.02 4.34 -12.88
CA LYS A 114 0.89 4.04 -14.02
C LYS A 114 1.06 2.56 -14.23
N TRP A 115 0.96 1.80 -13.17
CA TRP A 115 1.08 0.34 -13.23
C TRP A 115 0.38 -0.26 -12.02
N HIS A 116 -0.22 -1.42 -12.22
CA HIS A 116 -0.81 -2.17 -11.11
C HIS A 116 -0.70 -3.66 -11.39
N ALA A 117 -0.78 -4.45 -10.32
CA ALA A 117 -0.75 -5.90 -10.43
C ALA A 117 -1.48 -6.50 -9.25
N SER A 118 -1.88 -7.76 -9.39
CA SER A 118 -2.58 -8.45 -8.33
C SER A 118 -2.07 -9.88 -8.20
N HIS A 119 -2.42 -10.49 -7.07
CA HIS A 119 -2.14 -11.90 -6.77
C HIS A 119 -0.63 -12.20 -6.87
N ASN A 120 -0.25 -13.14 -7.70
CA ASN A 120 1.15 -13.61 -7.77
C ASN A 120 2.11 -12.58 -8.36
N SER A 121 1.58 -11.54 -8.99
CA SER A 121 2.42 -10.50 -9.57
C SER A 121 2.76 -9.39 -8.58
N VAL A 122 2.25 -9.48 -7.35
CA VAL A 122 2.56 -8.50 -6.30
C VAL A 122 3.87 -8.90 -5.64
N ASN A 123 4.95 -8.27 -6.05
CA ASN A 123 6.27 -8.51 -5.47
C ASN A 123 7.16 -7.29 -5.69
N ALA A 124 8.25 -7.22 -4.93
CA ALA A 124 9.13 -6.06 -4.95
C ALA A 124 9.80 -5.86 -6.31
N LYS A 125 10.20 -6.96 -6.96
CA LYS A 125 10.87 -6.85 -8.25
C LYS A 125 9.99 -6.11 -9.26
N ASN A 126 8.72 -6.51 -9.34
CA ASN A 126 7.82 -5.90 -10.28
C ASN A 126 7.57 -4.43 -9.96
N VAL A 127 7.44 -4.10 -8.67
CA VAL A 127 7.25 -2.71 -8.27
C VAL A 127 8.48 -1.89 -8.65
N LEU A 128 9.66 -2.41 -8.36
CA LEU A 128 10.90 -1.67 -8.64
C LEU A 128 11.11 -1.40 -10.12
N GLU A 129 10.56 -2.24 -10.98
CA GLU A 129 10.64 -2.03 -12.42
C GLU A 129 9.72 -0.90 -12.90
N HIS A 130 8.82 -0.44 -12.06
CA HIS A 130 7.80 0.53 -12.49
C HIS A 130 7.78 1.83 -11.67
N ILE A 131 8.69 1.98 -10.72
CA ILE A 131 8.74 3.22 -9.95
C ILE A 131 9.58 4.31 -10.62
#